data_f175594d3b9f9f520e97a8ecc74d4791
#
_entry.id   f175594d3b9f9f520e97a8ecc74d4791
#
_cell.length_a   1.000
_cell.length_b   1.000
_cell.length_c   1.000
_cell.angle_alpha   90.00
_cell.angle_beta   90.00
_cell.angle_gamma   90.00
#
_symmetry.space_group_name_H-M   'P 1'
#
loop_
_entity.id
_entity.type
_entity.pdbx_description
1 polymer ?
#
loop_
_entity_poly.entity_id
_entity_poly.type
_entity_poly.pdbx_seq_one_letter_code
_entity_poly.pdbx_strand_id
1 'polypeptide(L)'
;PDEVQEEVFDLMFSLGATEYQLDFKTVYGSAKQGWMSHDWKQPTEDITALLDTVLEEIPAPEMVEGTPQMLVSSLEYSPYVGRIAVGRVTRGGLTAGMNITLCKRYDIQQKQKIKELMVFDGLGKAKVDSVQCGDICAVVGLEGFEIGDTVADFENPEPLPPIEVDEPTMSMLFCINNSPFFGKEGKLVTSRHLKDRLEKELEKNLALRVKPGPNADSFIVYGRGVLHLSVL
;
A
#
# COMPACT_ATOMS: atom_id res chain seq x y z
N PRO A 1 -21.83 1.95 -25.47
CA PRO A 1 -21.87 1.78 -24.01
C PRO A 1 -22.47 0.42 -23.64
N ASP A 2 -23.60 0.04 -24.26
CA ASP A 2 -24.30 -1.21 -23.95
C ASP A 2 -23.41 -2.45 -24.22
N GLU A 3 -22.69 -2.47 -25.33
CA GLU A 3 -21.72 -3.53 -25.68
C GLU A 3 -20.62 -3.68 -24.61
N VAL A 4 -20.10 -2.57 -24.12
CA VAL A 4 -19.06 -2.60 -23.05
C VAL A 4 -19.63 -3.15 -21.74
N GLN A 5 -20.89 -2.83 -21.42
CA GLN A 5 -21.58 -3.36 -20.25
C GLN A 5 -21.78 -4.87 -20.35
N GLU A 6 -22.16 -5.36 -21.52
CA GLU A 6 -22.28 -6.80 -21.80
C GLU A 6 -20.91 -7.51 -21.67
N GLU A 7 -19.85 -6.94 -22.24
CA GLU A 7 -18.50 -7.49 -22.13
C GLU A 7 -18.01 -7.56 -20.67
N VAL A 8 -18.31 -6.53 -19.86
CA VAL A 8 -17.95 -6.53 -18.42
C VAL A 8 -18.76 -7.58 -17.68
N PHE A 9 -20.07 -7.71 -17.98
CA PHE A 9 -20.93 -8.73 -17.39
C PHE A 9 -20.40 -10.14 -17.72
N ASP A 10 -20.09 -10.42 -18.97
CA ASP A 10 -19.55 -11.70 -19.41
C ASP A 10 -18.20 -12.01 -18.74
N LEU A 11 -17.33 -11.01 -18.60
CA LEU A 11 -16.08 -11.15 -17.89
C LEU A 11 -16.30 -11.51 -16.41
N MET A 12 -17.17 -10.78 -15.71
CA MET A 12 -17.47 -11.04 -14.30
C MET A 12 -18.09 -12.44 -14.13
N PHE A 13 -19.00 -12.82 -15.02
CA PHE A 13 -19.59 -14.16 -15.04
C PHE A 13 -18.55 -15.25 -15.24
N SER A 14 -17.63 -15.07 -16.18
CA SER A 14 -16.54 -16.03 -16.44
C SER A 14 -15.55 -16.19 -15.27
N LEU A 15 -15.43 -15.16 -14.44
CA LEU A 15 -14.63 -15.16 -13.20
C LEU A 15 -15.37 -15.77 -12.00
N GLY A 16 -16.62 -16.23 -12.18
CA GLY A 16 -17.42 -16.85 -11.13
C GLY A 16 -18.05 -15.86 -10.15
N ALA A 17 -18.38 -14.66 -10.61
CA ALA A 17 -19.05 -13.66 -9.79
C ALA A 17 -20.42 -14.18 -9.30
N THR A 18 -20.80 -13.78 -8.09
CA THR A 18 -22.11 -14.07 -7.49
C THR A 18 -23.21 -13.24 -8.16
N GLU A 19 -24.49 -13.63 -8.00
CA GLU A 19 -25.62 -12.83 -8.48
C GLU A 19 -25.57 -11.37 -8.00
N TYR A 20 -25.21 -11.16 -6.74
CA TYR A 20 -25.03 -9.82 -6.18
C TYR A 20 -23.92 -9.00 -6.89
N GLN A 21 -22.82 -9.65 -7.27
CA GLN A 21 -21.72 -8.99 -7.98
C GLN A 21 -22.04 -8.73 -9.47
N LEU A 22 -23.00 -9.49 -10.04
CA LEU A 22 -23.47 -9.30 -11.42
C LEU A 22 -24.52 -8.20 -11.53
N ASP A 23 -25.20 -7.84 -10.42
CA ASP A 23 -26.18 -6.74 -10.35
C ASP A 23 -25.46 -5.41 -10.05
N PHE A 24 -24.47 -5.08 -10.85
CA PHE A 24 -23.72 -3.84 -10.69
C PHE A 24 -24.37 -2.65 -11.39
N LYS A 25 -24.36 -1.49 -10.75
CA LYS A 25 -24.80 -0.24 -11.35
C LYS A 25 -23.78 0.34 -12.30
N THR A 26 -24.26 0.92 -13.38
CA THR A 26 -23.41 1.57 -14.40
C THR A 26 -23.64 3.06 -14.41
N VAL A 27 -22.55 3.84 -14.37
CA VAL A 27 -22.56 5.29 -14.53
C VAL A 27 -21.68 5.64 -15.73
N TYR A 28 -22.17 6.52 -16.58
CA TYR A 28 -21.51 6.93 -17.80
C TYR A 28 -20.97 8.35 -17.66
N GLY A 29 -19.82 8.64 -18.25
CA GLY A 29 -19.32 9.99 -18.16
C GLY A 29 -17.99 10.24 -18.84
N SER A 30 -17.50 11.45 -18.66
CA SER A 30 -16.20 11.89 -19.13
C SER A 30 -15.43 12.57 -18.01
N ALA A 31 -14.42 11.90 -17.48
CA ALA A 31 -13.55 12.46 -16.45
C ALA A 31 -12.86 13.76 -16.94
N LYS A 32 -12.49 13.81 -18.22
CA LYS A 32 -11.88 15.02 -18.84
C LYS A 32 -12.81 16.21 -18.86
N GLN A 33 -14.11 15.98 -19.06
CA GLN A 33 -15.13 17.03 -19.14
C GLN A 33 -15.81 17.28 -17.79
N GLY A 34 -15.58 16.42 -16.78
CA GLY A 34 -16.09 16.58 -15.42
C GLY A 34 -17.58 16.30 -15.26
N TRP A 35 -18.15 15.39 -16.05
CA TRP A 35 -19.56 15.00 -15.91
C TRP A 35 -19.77 13.50 -15.80
N MET A 36 -20.82 13.10 -15.07
CA MET A 36 -21.28 11.71 -14.92
C MET A 36 -22.81 11.66 -14.92
N SER A 37 -23.39 10.63 -15.55
CA SER A 37 -24.84 10.43 -15.70
C SER A 37 -25.21 8.96 -15.66
N HIS A 38 -26.43 8.64 -15.26
CA HIS A 38 -27.00 7.29 -15.38
C HIS A 38 -27.49 6.99 -16.80
N ASP A 39 -27.67 8.01 -17.65
CA ASP A 39 -28.00 7.88 -19.06
C ASP A 39 -26.89 8.51 -19.92
N TRP A 40 -26.18 7.70 -20.69
CA TRP A 40 -25.08 8.19 -21.53
C TRP A 40 -25.52 9.17 -22.63
N LYS A 41 -26.84 9.20 -22.95
CA LYS A 41 -27.43 10.13 -23.94
C LYS A 41 -27.73 11.50 -23.34
N GLN A 42 -27.66 11.63 -22.02
CA GLN A 42 -27.99 12.86 -21.28
C GLN A 42 -26.79 13.25 -20.37
N PRO A 43 -25.77 13.92 -20.97
CA PRO A 43 -24.66 14.45 -20.18
C PRO A 43 -25.17 15.45 -19.13
N THR A 44 -24.58 15.42 -17.96
CA THR A 44 -24.80 16.36 -16.86
C THR A 44 -23.69 17.41 -16.84
N GLU A 45 -23.75 18.36 -15.90
CA GLU A 45 -22.72 19.38 -15.74
C GLU A 45 -21.67 19.03 -14.67
N ASP A 46 -21.88 17.95 -13.92
CA ASP A 46 -21.06 17.57 -12.78
C ASP A 46 -20.94 16.03 -12.60
N ILE A 47 -20.28 15.61 -11.52
CA ILE A 47 -20.05 14.20 -11.17
C ILE A 47 -20.99 13.67 -10.08
N THR A 48 -22.06 14.40 -9.76
CA THR A 48 -22.98 14.06 -8.67
C THR A 48 -23.56 12.64 -8.82
N ALA A 49 -23.94 12.23 -10.02
CA ALA A 49 -24.45 10.89 -10.28
C ALA A 49 -23.48 9.77 -9.86
N LEU A 50 -22.17 9.97 -10.03
CA LEU A 50 -21.18 9.02 -9.55
C LEU A 50 -21.09 9.02 -8.01
N LEU A 51 -21.08 10.18 -7.39
CA LEU A 51 -20.98 10.30 -5.93
C LEU A 51 -22.21 9.70 -5.24
N ASP A 52 -23.39 9.96 -5.78
CA ASP A 52 -24.63 9.38 -5.26
C ASP A 52 -24.64 7.85 -5.39
N THR A 53 -24.20 7.31 -6.53
CA THR A 53 -24.07 5.86 -6.71
C THR A 53 -23.07 5.25 -5.71
N VAL A 54 -21.95 5.92 -5.45
CA VAL A 54 -20.97 5.47 -4.44
C VAL A 54 -21.61 5.44 -3.04
N LEU A 55 -22.39 6.46 -2.67
CA LEU A 55 -23.08 6.52 -1.38
C LEU A 55 -24.16 5.44 -1.22
N GLU A 56 -24.80 5.07 -2.32
CA GLU A 56 -25.83 4.03 -2.33
C GLU A 56 -25.27 2.60 -2.29
N GLU A 57 -24.21 2.33 -3.06
CA GLU A 57 -23.72 0.98 -3.29
C GLU A 57 -22.56 0.57 -2.37
N ILE A 58 -21.78 1.53 -1.85
CA ILE A 58 -20.63 1.20 -1.01
C ILE A 58 -21.01 1.38 0.47
N PRO A 59 -21.10 0.28 1.24
CA PRO A 59 -21.44 0.37 2.65
C PRO A 59 -20.35 1.11 3.44
N ALA A 60 -20.78 1.85 4.46
CA ALA A 60 -19.86 2.44 5.43
C ALA A 60 -19.04 1.34 6.15
N PRO A 61 -17.83 1.65 6.63
CA PRO A 61 -17.05 0.71 7.42
C PRO A 61 -17.82 0.24 8.66
N GLU A 62 -17.82 -1.06 8.92
CA GLU A 62 -18.39 -1.60 10.16
C GLU A 62 -17.59 -1.11 11.37
N MET A 63 -18.29 -0.64 12.38
CA MET A 63 -17.68 -0.24 13.65
C MET A 63 -17.65 -1.44 14.59
N VAL A 64 -16.47 -2.02 14.78
CA VAL A 64 -16.25 -3.16 15.68
C VAL A 64 -15.62 -2.64 16.98
N GLU A 65 -16.35 -2.75 18.07
CA GLU A 65 -15.84 -2.41 19.40
C GLU A 65 -14.91 -3.51 19.94
N GLY A 66 -13.96 -3.12 20.79
CA GLY A 66 -13.05 -4.06 21.44
C GLY A 66 -11.61 -3.54 21.55
N THR A 67 -10.69 -4.46 21.80
CA THR A 67 -9.26 -4.15 21.87
C THR A 67 -8.72 -3.68 20.53
N PRO A 68 -7.76 -2.73 20.54
CA PRO A 68 -7.24 -2.14 19.31
C PRO A 68 -6.61 -3.19 18.39
N GLN A 69 -6.91 -3.06 17.11
CA GLN A 69 -6.38 -3.95 16.08
C GLN A 69 -6.29 -3.22 14.74
N MET A 70 -5.10 -3.18 14.14
CA MET A 70 -4.83 -2.58 12.84
C MET A 70 -3.90 -3.47 12.02
N LEU A 71 -4.28 -3.80 10.80
CA LEU A 71 -3.41 -4.50 9.87
C LEU A 71 -2.54 -3.50 9.10
N VAL A 72 -1.23 -3.69 9.13
CA VAL A 72 -0.30 -2.91 8.33
C VAL A 72 -0.41 -3.36 6.87
N SER A 73 -1.02 -2.53 6.04
CA SER A 73 -1.28 -2.81 4.61
C SER A 73 -0.31 -2.11 3.67
N SER A 74 0.35 -1.05 4.12
CA SER A 74 1.30 -0.28 3.34
C SER A 74 2.41 0.29 4.22
N LEU A 75 3.48 0.70 3.56
CA LEU A 75 4.64 1.29 4.21
C LEU A 75 5.02 2.58 3.49
N GLU A 76 5.27 3.62 4.27
CA GLU A 76 5.83 4.85 3.77
C GLU A 76 7.17 5.15 4.47
N TYR A 77 7.93 6.03 3.89
CA TYR A 77 9.19 6.48 4.44
C TYR A 77 9.27 8.01 4.46
N SER A 78 9.71 8.54 5.58
CA SER A 78 10.02 9.96 5.73
C SER A 78 11.45 10.12 6.23
N PRO A 79 12.25 11.02 5.65
CA PRO A 79 13.61 11.27 6.11
C PRO A 79 13.70 11.81 7.55
N TYR A 80 12.57 12.29 8.10
CA TYR A 80 12.52 12.88 9.46
C TYR A 80 12.12 11.88 10.54
N VAL A 81 11.20 10.98 10.23
CA VAL A 81 10.60 10.05 11.20
C VAL A 81 10.86 8.57 10.86
N GLY A 82 11.53 8.31 9.74
CA GLY A 82 11.82 6.96 9.28
C GLY A 82 10.61 6.27 8.65
N ARG A 83 10.49 4.96 8.88
CA ARG A 83 9.40 4.14 8.35
C ARG A 83 8.09 4.44 9.07
N ILE A 84 7.03 4.52 8.32
CA ILE A 84 5.66 4.82 8.77
C ILE A 84 4.77 3.64 8.37
N ALA A 85 4.12 3.03 9.34
CA ALA A 85 3.16 1.95 9.09
C ALA A 85 1.80 2.56 8.72
N VAL A 86 1.26 2.16 7.57
CA VAL A 86 -0.07 2.59 7.13
C VAL A 86 -1.00 1.39 7.13
N GLY A 87 -2.19 1.56 7.67
CA GLY A 87 -3.18 0.50 7.75
C GLY A 87 -4.57 0.99 8.11
N ARG A 88 -5.53 0.08 8.02
CA ARG A 88 -6.90 0.31 8.47
C ARG A 88 -7.07 -0.26 9.87
N VAL A 89 -7.67 0.51 10.75
CA VAL A 89 -8.11 0.04 12.07
C VAL A 89 -9.33 -0.86 11.87
N THR A 90 -9.20 -2.12 12.25
CA THR A 90 -10.25 -3.14 12.04
C THR A 90 -11.15 -3.31 13.26
N ARG A 91 -10.64 -2.94 14.45
CA ARG A 91 -11.38 -3.04 15.71
C ARG A 91 -10.85 -2.01 16.72
N GLY A 92 -11.74 -1.49 17.55
CA GLY A 92 -11.41 -0.54 18.62
C GLY A 92 -10.86 0.77 18.07
N GLY A 93 -9.83 1.29 18.70
CA GLY A 93 -9.17 2.54 18.30
C GLY A 93 -7.73 2.62 18.76
N LEU A 94 -6.94 3.48 18.11
CA LEU A 94 -5.56 3.76 18.47
C LEU A 94 -5.43 5.21 18.97
N THR A 95 -4.53 5.45 19.90
CA THR A 95 -4.20 6.79 20.40
C THR A 95 -2.71 7.06 20.33
N ALA A 96 -2.34 8.31 20.10
CA ALA A 96 -0.95 8.73 20.16
C ALA A 96 -0.38 8.49 21.57
N GLY A 97 0.83 7.95 21.66
CA GLY A 97 1.44 7.58 22.94
C GLY A 97 1.00 6.23 23.52
N MET A 98 0.08 5.52 22.87
CA MET A 98 -0.40 4.21 23.30
C MET A 98 0.70 3.14 23.23
N ASN A 99 0.76 2.26 24.24
CA ASN A 99 1.55 1.05 24.17
C ASN A 99 0.77 -0.02 23.40
N ILE A 100 1.46 -0.72 22.52
CA ILE A 100 0.89 -1.76 21.65
C ILE A 100 1.80 -2.98 21.59
N THR A 101 1.27 -4.07 21.11
CA THR A 101 2.05 -5.23 20.68
C THR A 101 2.00 -5.33 19.16
N LEU A 102 3.16 -5.33 18.53
CA LEU A 102 3.32 -5.64 17.12
C LEU A 102 3.39 -7.15 16.95
N CYS A 103 2.36 -7.75 16.36
CA CYS A 103 2.30 -9.17 16.04
C CYS A 103 2.86 -9.38 14.64
N LYS A 104 3.94 -10.12 14.55
CA LYS A 104 4.63 -10.45 13.30
C LYS A 104 4.32 -11.89 12.89
N ARG A 105 4.76 -12.28 11.70
CA ARG A 105 4.70 -13.69 11.26
C ARG A 105 5.42 -14.60 12.25
N TYR A 106 5.01 -15.88 12.29
CA TYR A 106 5.60 -16.91 13.15
C TYR A 106 5.44 -16.64 14.65
N ASP A 107 4.31 -16.05 15.06
CA ASP A 107 3.97 -15.75 16.47
C ASP A 107 5.00 -14.85 17.20
N ILE A 108 5.80 -14.11 16.46
CA ILE A 108 6.73 -13.15 17.05
C ILE A 108 5.95 -11.91 17.49
N GLN A 109 6.08 -11.55 18.77
CA GLN A 109 5.44 -10.39 19.37
C GLN A 109 6.48 -9.40 19.89
N GLN A 110 6.30 -8.12 19.59
CA GLN A 110 7.19 -7.06 20.02
C GLN A 110 6.37 -5.93 20.66
N LYS A 111 6.65 -5.65 21.94
CA LYS A 111 6.04 -4.53 22.65
C LYS A 111 6.66 -3.23 22.22
N GLN A 112 5.82 -2.31 21.75
CA GLN A 112 6.24 -1.02 21.21
C GLN A 112 5.30 0.10 21.64
N LYS A 113 5.62 1.32 21.27
CA LYS A 113 4.82 2.51 21.58
C LYS A 113 4.58 3.33 20.33
N ILE A 114 3.34 3.71 20.09
CA ILE A 114 2.96 4.67 19.07
C ILE A 114 3.49 6.04 19.47
N LYS A 115 4.35 6.66 18.64
CA LYS A 115 4.81 8.02 18.89
C LYS A 115 3.81 9.06 18.41
N GLU A 116 3.37 8.92 17.18
CA GLU A 116 2.43 9.83 16.53
C GLU A 116 1.44 9.04 15.68
N LEU A 117 0.22 9.60 15.56
CA LEU A 117 -0.81 9.15 14.63
C LEU A 117 -1.09 10.24 13.62
N MET A 118 -1.34 9.85 12.38
CA MET A 118 -1.73 10.76 11.32
C MET A 118 -2.88 10.13 10.53
N VAL A 119 -3.76 10.96 10.00
CA VAL A 119 -4.79 10.60 9.02
C VAL A 119 -4.49 11.28 7.69
N PHE A 120 -4.99 10.72 6.61
CA PHE A 120 -4.85 11.33 5.28
C PHE A 120 -5.83 12.49 5.16
N ASP A 121 -5.32 13.65 4.77
CA ASP A 121 -6.09 14.86 4.52
C ASP A 121 -5.69 15.46 3.17
N GLY A 122 -6.55 15.31 2.18
CA GLY A 122 -6.25 15.64 0.78
C GLY A 122 -4.99 14.91 0.28
N LEU A 123 -4.00 15.67 -0.17
CA LEU A 123 -2.70 15.15 -0.61
C LEU A 123 -1.66 15.06 0.52
N GLY A 124 -2.02 15.44 1.72
CA GLY A 124 -1.15 15.46 2.89
C GLY A 124 -1.60 14.53 4.00
N LYS A 125 -1.02 14.74 5.17
CA LYS A 125 -1.38 14.05 6.42
C LYS A 125 -1.51 15.06 7.56
N ALA A 126 -2.56 14.89 8.34
CA ALA A 126 -2.80 15.66 9.56
C ALA A 126 -2.50 14.78 10.78
N LYS A 127 -1.82 15.34 11.79
CA LYS A 127 -1.66 14.67 13.09
C LYS A 127 -2.98 14.67 13.83
N VAL A 128 -3.27 13.53 14.46
CA VAL A 128 -4.46 13.35 15.28
C VAL A 128 -4.10 12.67 16.60
N ASP A 129 -4.91 12.89 17.62
CA ASP A 129 -4.71 12.27 18.94
C ASP A 129 -5.21 10.82 18.93
N SER A 130 -6.27 10.54 18.20
CA SER A 130 -6.89 9.21 18.15
C SER A 130 -7.52 8.91 16.79
N VAL A 131 -7.65 7.62 16.49
CA VAL A 131 -8.38 7.06 15.33
C VAL A 131 -9.26 5.92 15.80
N GLN A 132 -10.32 5.63 15.06
CA GLN A 132 -11.30 4.60 15.40
C GLN A 132 -11.36 3.50 14.35
N CYS A 133 -12.10 2.44 14.67
CA CYS A 133 -12.39 1.36 13.73
C CYS A 133 -12.95 1.92 12.42
N GLY A 134 -12.44 1.44 11.30
CA GLY A 134 -12.78 1.92 9.96
C GLY A 134 -11.81 2.97 9.39
N ASP A 135 -11.12 3.72 10.24
CA ASP A 135 -10.16 4.73 9.80
C ASP A 135 -8.91 4.11 9.16
N ILE A 136 -8.40 4.78 8.14
CA ILE A 136 -7.07 4.53 7.59
C ILE A 136 -6.11 5.52 8.22
N CYS A 137 -5.09 5.02 8.90
CA CYS A 137 -4.13 5.87 9.59
C CYS A 137 -2.68 5.49 9.29
N ALA A 138 -1.82 6.45 9.56
CA ALA A 138 -0.37 6.30 9.48
C ALA A 138 0.22 6.36 10.91
N VAL A 139 0.90 5.31 11.31
CA VAL A 139 1.47 5.13 12.64
C VAL A 139 2.98 5.35 12.58
N VAL A 140 3.46 6.30 13.39
CA VAL A 140 4.88 6.64 13.50
C VAL A 140 5.47 6.10 14.79
N GLY A 141 6.71 5.63 14.72
CA GLY A 141 7.48 5.21 15.89
C GLY A 141 7.53 3.71 16.09
N LEU A 142 6.97 2.92 15.18
CA LEU A 142 7.14 1.47 15.17
C LEU A 142 8.44 1.09 14.45
N GLU A 143 9.10 0.07 14.97
CA GLU A 143 10.36 -0.44 14.43
C GLU A 143 10.21 -1.89 13.93
N GLY A 144 10.93 -2.21 12.85
CA GLY A 144 11.01 -3.57 12.33
C GLY A 144 9.70 -4.17 11.83
N PHE A 145 8.66 -3.38 11.59
CA PHE A 145 7.39 -3.86 11.07
C PHE A 145 7.47 -4.14 9.55
N GLU A 146 6.58 -5.01 9.11
CA GLU A 146 6.41 -5.40 7.71
C GLU A 146 4.93 -5.31 7.32
N ILE A 147 4.64 -5.33 6.01
CA ILE A 147 3.26 -5.46 5.53
C ILE A 147 2.71 -6.83 5.93
N GLY A 148 1.48 -6.83 6.45
CA GLY A 148 0.83 -8.00 6.99
C GLY A 148 1.04 -8.18 8.50
N ASP A 149 1.89 -7.37 9.15
CA ASP A 149 1.98 -7.34 10.60
C ASP A 149 0.73 -6.68 11.20
N THR A 150 0.37 -7.06 12.41
CA THR A 150 -0.78 -6.50 13.13
C THR A 150 -0.30 -5.65 14.31
N VAL A 151 -0.77 -4.42 14.37
CA VAL A 151 -0.72 -3.59 15.57
C VAL A 151 -1.91 -3.98 16.43
N ALA A 152 -1.66 -4.53 17.60
CA ALA A 152 -2.68 -5.10 18.47
C ALA A 152 -2.57 -4.56 19.90
N ASP A 153 -3.53 -4.96 20.73
CA ASP A 153 -3.55 -4.64 22.15
C ASP A 153 -2.25 -5.05 22.85
N PHE A 154 -1.86 -4.26 23.85
CA PHE A 154 -0.60 -4.46 24.56
C PHE A 154 -0.59 -5.73 25.44
N GLU A 155 -1.70 -6.06 26.06
CA GLU A 155 -1.79 -7.18 27.00
C GLU A 155 -2.37 -8.45 26.36
N ASN A 156 -3.37 -8.28 25.52
CA ASN A 156 -4.05 -9.37 24.80
C ASN A 156 -3.96 -9.20 23.29
N PRO A 157 -2.76 -9.40 22.72
CA PRO A 157 -2.56 -9.20 21.29
C PRO A 157 -3.26 -10.30 20.48
N GLU A 158 -4.11 -9.88 19.55
CA GLU A 158 -4.79 -10.78 18.61
C GLU A 158 -4.33 -10.43 17.18
N PRO A 159 -3.51 -11.31 16.54
CA PRO A 159 -3.05 -11.08 15.18
C PRO A 159 -4.18 -11.26 14.17
N LEU A 160 -4.19 -10.42 13.13
CA LEU A 160 -4.99 -10.62 11.93
C LEU A 160 -4.29 -11.60 10.97
N PRO A 161 -5.03 -12.24 10.06
CA PRO A 161 -4.42 -13.01 9.00
C PRO A 161 -3.41 -12.15 8.22
N PRO A 162 -2.17 -12.62 8.05
CA PRO A 162 -1.13 -11.84 7.38
C PRO A 162 -1.47 -11.67 5.90
N ILE A 163 -1.10 -10.52 5.33
CA ILE A 163 -1.16 -10.32 3.89
C ILE A 163 -0.02 -11.13 3.26
N GLU A 164 -0.35 -12.03 2.37
CA GLU A 164 0.64 -12.73 1.56
C GLU A 164 1.13 -11.80 0.44
N VAL A 165 2.43 -11.55 0.41
CA VAL A 165 3.08 -10.81 -0.66
C VAL A 165 3.85 -11.80 -1.51
N ASP A 166 3.50 -11.89 -2.79
CA ASP A 166 4.18 -12.76 -3.74
C ASP A 166 5.67 -12.48 -3.79
N GLU A 167 6.47 -13.55 -3.82
CA GLU A 167 7.91 -13.42 -3.99
C GLU A 167 8.26 -12.87 -5.38
N PRO A 168 9.37 -12.12 -5.49
CA PRO A 168 9.81 -11.60 -6.77
C PRO A 168 10.17 -12.73 -7.74
N THR A 169 9.63 -12.66 -8.97
CA THR A 169 9.77 -13.72 -9.98
C THR A 169 10.99 -13.58 -10.88
N MET A 170 11.63 -12.41 -10.88
CA MET A 170 12.77 -12.11 -11.73
C MET A 170 13.95 -11.57 -10.95
N SER A 171 15.16 -11.81 -11.45
CA SER A 171 16.36 -11.21 -10.92
C SER A 171 17.25 -10.65 -12.02
N MET A 172 17.96 -9.57 -11.70
CA MET A 172 18.95 -8.95 -12.57
C MET A 172 20.24 -8.70 -11.79
N LEU A 173 21.36 -8.78 -12.49
CA LEU A 173 22.66 -8.42 -11.94
C LEU A 173 22.91 -6.92 -12.13
N PHE A 174 23.02 -6.19 -11.05
CA PHE A 174 23.39 -4.78 -11.02
C PHE A 174 24.88 -4.69 -10.71
N CYS A 175 25.64 -4.07 -11.59
CA CYS A 175 27.06 -3.85 -11.42
C CYS A 175 27.44 -2.43 -11.81
N ILE A 176 28.62 -2.00 -11.37
CA ILE A 176 29.17 -0.73 -11.80
C ILE A 176 29.47 -0.75 -13.30
N ASN A 177 29.43 0.43 -13.93
CA ASN A 177 29.82 0.57 -15.32
C ASN A 177 31.33 0.32 -15.45
N ASN A 178 31.68 -0.74 -16.19
CA ASN A 178 33.07 -1.11 -16.46
C ASN A 178 33.56 -0.72 -17.88
N SER A 179 32.79 0.15 -18.56
CA SER A 179 33.14 0.63 -19.89
C SER A 179 34.28 1.66 -19.84
N PRO A 180 34.98 1.90 -20.97
CA PRO A 180 36.01 2.95 -21.07
C PRO A 180 35.52 4.36 -20.78
N PHE A 181 34.21 4.56 -20.72
CA PHE A 181 33.55 5.84 -20.41
C PHE A 181 33.20 6.00 -18.92
N PHE A 182 33.58 5.03 -18.09
CA PHE A 182 33.37 5.11 -16.64
C PHE A 182 33.88 6.43 -16.06
N GLY A 183 33.01 7.14 -15.33
CA GLY A 183 33.36 8.41 -14.69
C GLY A 183 33.45 9.63 -15.62
N LYS A 184 33.26 9.49 -16.93
CA LYS A 184 33.22 10.65 -17.85
C LYS A 184 31.85 11.35 -17.85
N GLU A 185 30.78 10.57 -17.68
CA GLU A 185 29.42 11.04 -17.54
C GLU A 185 28.81 10.46 -16.26
N GLY A 186 28.08 11.28 -15.53
CA GLY A 186 27.49 10.88 -14.24
C GLY A 186 28.43 10.91 -13.04
N LYS A 187 27.86 11.19 -11.88
CA LYS A 187 28.59 11.31 -10.60
C LYS A 187 28.40 10.11 -9.67
N LEU A 188 27.36 9.30 -9.90
CA LEU A 188 26.95 8.21 -9.00
C LEU A 188 27.36 6.85 -9.60
N VAL A 189 28.66 6.64 -9.76
CA VAL A 189 29.21 5.54 -10.57
C VAL A 189 29.93 4.45 -9.76
N THR A 190 30.04 4.59 -8.43
CA THR A 190 30.74 3.63 -7.57
C THR A 190 29.81 2.57 -6.99
N SER A 191 30.37 1.41 -6.61
CA SER A 191 29.63 0.33 -5.92
C SER A 191 28.97 0.83 -4.61
N ARG A 192 29.58 1.77 -3.92
CA ARG A 192 29.00 2.41 -2.74
C ARG A 192 27.71 3.18 -3.09
N HIS A 193 27.74 3.98 -4.15
CA HIS A 193 26.53 4.70 -4.59
C HIS A 193 25.40 3.76 -4.99
N LEU A 194 25.76 2.66 -5.69
CA LEU A 194 24.79 1.63 -6.07
C LEU A 194 24.20 0.96 -4.84
N LYS A 195 25.03 0.58 -3.87
CA LYS A 195 24.59 0.01 -2.59
C LYS A 195 23.66 0.94 -1.83
N ASP A 196 24.08 2.19 -1.62
CA ASP A 196 23.28 3.20 -0.91
C ASP A 196 21.90 3.43 -1.59
N ARG A 197 21.86 3.39 -2.94
CA ARG A 197 20.63 3.52 -3.70
C ARG A 197 19.70 2.31 -3.50
N LEU A 198 20.26 1.10 -3.56
CA LEU A 198 19.52 -0.14 -3.36
C LEU A 198 18.99 -0.27 -1.92
N GLU A 199 19.79 0.08 -0.91
CA GLU A 199 19.38 0.07 0.50
C GLU A 199 18.21 1.04 0.74
N LYS A 200 18.27 2.27 0.21
CA LYS A 200 17.16 3.23 0.28
C LYS A 200 15.90 2.73 -0.43
N GLU A 201 16.06 1.99 -1.49
CA GLU A 201 14.90 1.42 -2.19
C GLU A 201 14.27 0.28 -1.40
N LEU A 202 15.05 -0.57 -0.74
CA LEU A 202 14.56 -1.64 0.14
C LEU A 202 13.72 -1.11 1.32
N GLU A 203 13.96 0.12 1.77
CA GLU A 203 13.16 0.76 2.81
C GLU A 203 11.74 1.08 2.36
N LYS A 204 11.51 1.26 1.05
CA LYS A 204 10.24 1.69 0.45
C LYS A 204 9.54 0.59 -0.32
N ASN A 205 10.29 -0.35 -0.86
CA ASN A 205 9.81 -1.31 -1.85
C ASN A 205 9.94 -2.75 -1.34
N LEU A 206 8.86 -3.28 -0.80
CA LEU A 206 8.83 -4.62 -0.21
C LEU A 206 8.91 -5.76 -1.23
N ALA A 207 8.61 -5.47 -2.49
CA ALA A 207 8.73 -6.45 -3.57
C ALA A 207 10.16 -6.56 -4.13
N LEU A 208 11.07 -5.73 -3.61
CA LEU A 208 12.48 -5.77 -3.98
C LEU A 208 13.26 -6.60 -2.97
N ARG A 209 14.16 -7.44 -3.45
CA ARG A 209 15.16 -8.10 -2.61
C ARG A 209 16.53 -7.91 -3.24
N VAL A 210 17.54 -7.68 -2.41
CA VAL A 210 18.92 -7.47 -2.85
C VAL A 210 19.82 -8.46 -2.13
N LYS A 211 20.65 -9.15 -2.91
CA LYS A 211 21.70 -10.04 -2.40
C LYS A 211 23.05 -9.61 -2.97
N PRO A 212 24.15 -9.87 -2.26
CA PRO A 212 25.47 -9.71 -2.84
C PRO A 212 25.60 -10.51 -4.14
N GLY A 213 26.23 -9.92 -5.15
CA GLY A 213 26.51 -10.58 -6.41
C GLY A 213 27.80 -11.42 -6.35
N PRO A 214 28.21 -12.01 -7.48
CA PRO A 214 29.40 -12.82 -7.58
C PRO A 214 30.69 -12.02 -7.33
N ASN A 215 30.68 -10.71 -7.54
CA ASN A 215 31.80 -9.82 -7.32
C ASN A 215 31.46 -8.78 -6.24
N ALA A 216 32.48 -8.25 -5.59
CA ALA A 216 32.31 -7.23 -4.52
C ALA A 216 31.55 -5.96 -4.97
N ASP A 217 31.60 -5.65 -6.26
CA ASP A 217 30.99 -4.47 -6.88
C ASP A 217 29.67 -4.79 -7.62
N SER A 218 29.05 -5.92 -7.31
CA SER A 218 27.82 -6.35 -7.95
C SER A 218 26.75 -6.79 -6.93
N PHE A 219 25.48 -6.66 -7.34
CA PHE A 219 24.31 -7.01 -6.54
C PHE A 219 23.31 -7.79 -7.40
N ILE A 220 22.75 -8.86 -6.87
CA ILE A 220 21.61 -9.55 -7.49
C ILE A 220 20.34 -8.90 -6.91
N VAL A 221 19.60 -8.28 -7.80
CA VAL A 221 18.37 -7.55 -7.44
C VAL A 221 17.17 -8.34 -7.96
N TYR A 222 16.27 -8.72 -7.07
CA TYR A 222 15.04 -9.46 -7.38
C TYR A 222 13.88 -8.49 -7.39
N GLY A 223 13.02 -8.59 -8.40
CA GLY A 223 11.83 -7.75 -8.57
C GLY A 223 10.67 -8.49 -9.24
N ARG A 224 9.51 -7.85 -9.30
CA ARG A 224 8.29 -8.42 -9.87
C ARG A 224 8.33 -8.60 -11.39
N GLY A 225 9.20 -7.88 -12.09
CA GLY A 225 9.28 -7.93 -13.54
C GLY A 225 10.31 -6.98 -14.12
N VAL A 226 10.50 -7.05 -15.44
CA VAL A 226 11.50 -6.25 -16.18
C VAL A 226 11.31 -4.76 -15.95
N LEU A 227 10.08 -4.25 -16.07
CA LEU A 227 9.80 -2.84 -15.89
C LEU A 227 10.14 -2.36 -14.48
N HIS A 228 9.80 -3.16 -13.46
CA HIS A 228 10.13 -2.85 -12.07
C HIS A 228 11.64 -2.68 -11.85
N LEU A 229 12.44 -3.57 -12.43
CA LEU A 229 13.91 -3.54 -12.31
C LEU A 229 14.57 -2.49 -13.22
N SER A 230 13.93 -2.13 -14.33
CA SER A 230 14.48 -1.13 -15.26
C SER A 230 14.27 0.32 -14.83
N VAL A 231 13.25 0.57 -13.98
CA VAL A 231 12.97 1.90 -13.41
C VAL A 231 13.81 2.17 -12.17
N LEU A 232 14.35 1.13 -11.53
CA LEU A 232 15.20 1.21 -10.35
C LEU A 232 16.53 1.92 -10.65
#